data_477d1f9a9485bc415f3010021df763e7
#
_entry.id   477d1f9a9485bc415f3010021df763e7
#
_cell.length_a   1.000
_cell.length_b   1.000
_cell.length_c   1.000
_cell.angle_alpha   90.00
_cell.angle_beta   90.00
_cell.angle_gamma   90.00
#
_symmetry.space_group_name_H-M   'P 1'
#
loop_
_entity.id
_entity.type
_entity.pdbx_description
1 polymer ?
#
loop_
_entity_poly.entity_id
_entity_poly.type
_entity_poly.pdbx_seq_one_letter_code
_entity_poly.pdbx_strand_id
1 'polypeptide(L)'
;GLLYLVSIPFIFSYFFSFVLTSLFSYFGSYTMLKISGLALSFVILNMAQITNNPTTHIFGSQFITQGLYLIISFTVIYLLYSFNKKITFIAIIAFMLSGAVISFINNASFNDPNKIRSNEKLQTFLKYKKNEIIYKKNIYVLIFESYANKETLEFYGFNNSEQIDFLEDNNFTIYHGSYSNGARSLSSTSRILELKNQLSKDERHYLNGNALVLDIFKANGYKTVGLFKSPYAFGSSPISWDEYYPKDDVTKIGGKTILKAIYEGYFRFDIFDDNYDNSTYLKLRNNYLSSRDDNPTLFYTHGEHPGHSQNSGVCLKNEKQKYFDGMEKANLQMKNDINVLKKNNPESIIIIAGDHGPYLTKNCTALMRYNQKEINRYDVQDRYGAFLAINWPKDIDVQDYNIQIIQDIFPAILGNITNNKILFNQLKLDRRFLDEFDERVAGVNVKNGVIIGGEDDNKPLFENRSYQLKK
;
A
#
# COMPACT_ATOMS: atom_id res chain seq x y z
N GLY A 1 18.44 -1.68 -13.76
CA GLY A 1 17.40 -0.67 -13.52
C GLY A 1 17.72 0.66 -14.19
N LEU A 2 18.75 1.39 -13.72
CA LEU A 2 19.07 2.73 -14.21
C LEU A 2 19.41 2.76 -15.71
N LEU A 3 20.10 1.73 -16.21
CA LEU A 3 20.44 1.61 -17.63
C LEU A 3 19.19 1.45 -18.51
N TYR A 4 18.17 0.73 -18.05
CA TYR A 4 16.90 0.58 -18.77
C TYR A 4 16.05 1.85 -18.72
N LEU A 5 16.03 2.54 -17.58
CA LEU A 5 15.31 3.81 -17.40
C LEU A 5 15.88 4.93 -18.32
N VAL A 6 17.17 4.88 -18.60
CA VAL A 6 17.82 5.83 -19.50
C VAL A 6 17.80 5.35 -20.96
N SER A 7 18.04 4.06 -21.23
CA SER A 7 18.12 3.55 -22.60
C SER A 7 16.78 3.46 -23.32
N ILE A 8 15.68 3.18 -22.61
CA ILE A 8 14.34 3.06 -23.23
C ILE A 8 13.84 4.40 -23.77
N PRO A 9 13.87 5.51 -23.02
CA PRO A 9 13.56 6.83 -23.58
C PRO A 9 14.45 7.21 -24.76
N PHE A 10 15.74 6.83 -24.73
CA PHE A 10 16.67 7.07 -25.86
C PHE A 10 16.32 6.23 -27.09
N ILE A 11 16.02 4.95 -26.93
CA ILE A 11 15.61 4.06 -28.02
C ILE A 11 14.27 4.52 -28.60
N PHE A 12 13.31 4.88 -27.75
CA PHE A 12 12.03 5.41 -28.20
C PHE A 12 12.18 6.78 -28.87
N SER A 13 12.97 7.67 -28.31
CA SER A 13 13.30 8.96 -28.91
C SER A 13 13.99 8.79 -30.27
N TYR A 14 14.91 7.82 -30.38
CA TYR A 14 15.60 7.51 -31.62
C TYR A 14 14.65 6.88 -32.66
N PHE A 15 13.84 5.91 -32.26
CA PHE A 15 12.85 5.28 -33.16
C PHE A 15 11.79 6.27 -33.61
N PHE A 16 11.24 7.08 -32.72
CA PHE A 16 10.29 8.14 -33.05
C PHE A 16 10.94 9.26 -33.87
N SER A 17 12.19 9.63 -33.56
CA SER A 17 12.94 10.53 -34.43
C SER A 17 13.09 9.96 -35.84
N PHE A 18 13.37 8.67 -35.98
CA PHE A 18 13.49 8.01 -37.28
C PHE A 18 12.16 8.00 -38.04
N VAL A 19 11.05 7.63 -37.38
CA VAL A 19 9.70 7.66 -37.96
C VAL A 19 9.29 9.08 -38.31
N LEU A 20 9.49 10.05 -37.42
CA LEU A 20 9.22 11.45 -37.67
C LEU A 20 10.16 12.04 -38.72
N THR A 21 11.44 11.59 -38.78
CA THR A 21 12.38 11.99 -39.85
C THR A 21 11.87 11.54 -41.21
N SER A 22 11.41 10.31 -41.31
CA SER A 22 10.86 9.77 -42.54
C SER A 22 9.57 10.51 -42.96
N LEU A 23 8.72 10.87 -42.00
CA LEU A 23 7.50 11.65 -42.24
C LEU A 23 7.81 13.12 -42.58
N PHE A 24 8.70 13.79 -41.87
CA PHE A 24 9.02 15.20 -42.08
C PHE A 24 10.09 15.46 -43.16
N SER A 25 10.90 14.47 -43.55
CA SER A 25 11.73 14.57 -44.73
C SER A 25 10.86 14.69 -46.00
N TYR A 26 9.68 14.07 -46.00
CA TYR A 26 8.69 14.24 -47.04
C TYR A 26 8.12 15.67 -47.09
N PHE A 27 8.08 16.39 -45.95
CA PHE A 27 7.61 17.77 -45.83
C PHE A 27 8.74 18.82 -45.73
N GLY A 28 9.99 18.44 -45.86
CA GLY A 28 11.13 19.35 -46.08
C GLY A 28 11.65 20.15 -44.88
N SER A 29 11.27 19.85 -43.64
CA SER A 29 11.68 20.65 -42.48
C SER A 29 12.46 19.87 -41.38
N TYR A 30 13.77 19.85 -41.51
CA TYR A 30 14.71 19.27 -40.52
C TYR A 30 14.63 19.93 -39.13
N THR A 31 14.23 21.21 -39.09
CA THR A 31 14.06 21.96 -37.83
C THR A 31 12.84 21.45 -37.04
N MET A 32 11.71 21.19 -37.69
CA MET A 32 10.50 20.65 -37.07
C MET A 32 10.75 19.28 -36.43
N LEU A 33 11.58 18.46 -37.06
CA LEU A 33 11.99 17.17 -36.54
C LEU A 33 12.71 17.28 -35.18
N LYS A 34 13.68 18.19 -35.06
CA LYS A 34 14.44 18.39 -33.81
C LYS A 34 13.52 18.87 -32.69
N ILE A 35 12.60 19.76 -32.99
CA ILE A 35 11.64 20.30 -32.03
C ILE A 35 10.66 19.22 -31.57
N SER A 36 10.17 18.39 -32.50
CA SER A 36 9.28 17.27 -32.17
C SER A 36 9.97 16.21 -31.28
N GLY A 37 11.24 15.88 -31.60
CA GLY A 37 12.04 14.97 -30.78
C GLY A 37 12.27 15.49 -29.36
N LEU A 38 12.58 16.77 -29.21
CA LEU A 38 12.75 17.42 -27.90
C LEU A 38 11.43 17.46 -27.11
N ALA A 39 10.32 17.81 -27.73
CA ALA A 39 9.01 17.86 -27.10
C ALA A 39 8.56 16.46 -26.62
N LEU A 40 8.76 15.45 -27.46
CA LEU A 40 8.44 14.07 -27.11
C LEU A 40 9.31 13.56 -25.95
N SER A 41 10.62 13.81 -26.00
CA SER A 41 11.54 13.45 -24.92
C SER A 41 11.15 14.13 -23.61
N PHE A 42 10.78 15.40 -23.64
CA PHE A 42 10.32 16.14 -22.47
C PHE A 42 9.05 15.53 -21.86
N VAL A 43 8.06 15.18 -22.66
CA VAL A 43 6.81 14.56 -22.20
C VAL A 43 7.08 13.18 -21.63
N ILE A 44 7.90 12.33 -22.28
CA ILE A 44 8.23 10.99 -21.80
C ILE A 44 8.95 11.05 -20.45
N LEU A 45 9.93 11.93 -20.29
CA LEU A 45 10.70 12.06 -19.04
C LEU A 45 9.87 12.62 -17.87
N ASN A 46 8.82 13.39 -18.16
CA ASN A 46 7.93 13.94 -17.16
C ASN A 46 6.59 13.18 -17.04
N MET A 47 6.46 12.04 -17.72
CA MET A 47 5.21 11.29 -17.82
C MET A 47 4.64 10.93 -16.44
N ALA A 48 5.48 10.48 -15.51
CA ALA A 48 5.05 10.15 -14.15
C ALA A 48 4.46 11.36 -13.40
N GLN A 49 5.03 12.53 -13.57
CA GLN A 49 4.52 13.76 -12.95
C GLN A 49 3.22 14.23 -13.64
N ILE A 50 3.14 14.09 -14.95
CA ILE A 50 1.95 14.42 -15.74
C ILE A 50 0.78 13.51 -15.37
N THR A 51 1.00 12.21 -15.20
CA THR A 51 -0.05 11.24 -14.89
C THR A 51 -0.49 11.25 -13.43
N ASN A 52 0.39 11.59 -12.50
CA ASN A 52 0.10 11.60 -11.06
C ASN A 52 -0.49 12.94 -10.56
N ASN A 53 -0.54 13.96 -11.39
CA ASN A 53 -1.09 15.25 -10.99
C ASN A 53 -2.63 15.24 -11.12
N PRO A 54 -3.41 15.47 -10.05
CA PRO A 54 -4.88 15.46 -10.09
C PRO A 54 -5.46 16.52 -11.04
N THR A 55 -4.74 17.60 -11.32
CA THR A 55 -5.16 18.63 -12.28
C THR A 55 -5.09 18.15 -13.75
N THR A 56 -4.45 17.02 -14.03
CA THR A 56 -4.28 16.51 -15.40
C THR A 56 -5.48 15.73 -15.93
N HIS A 57 -6.52 15.51 -15.10
CA HIS A 57 -7.77 14.83 -15.53
C HIS A 57 -8.85 15.77 -16.08
N ILE A 58 -8.48 17.01 -16.46
CA ILE A 58 -9.41 18.04 -16.93
C ILE A 58 -10.32 17.58 -18.10
N PHE A 59 -9.88 16.59 -18.88
CA PHE A 59 -10.60 16.11 -20.08
C PHE A 59 -11.05 14.65 -20.00
N GLY A 60 -11.05 14.01 -18.82
CA GLY A 60 -11.60 12.67 -18.63
C GLY A 60 -10.82 11.52 -19.29
N SER A 61 -9.78 11.81 -20.08
CA SER A 61 -8.95 10.83 -20.77
C SER A 61 -7.47 11.16 -20.62
N GLN A 62 -6.69 10.22 -20.15
CA GLN A 62 -5.23 10.36 -20.03
C GLN A 62 -4.58 10.62 -21.40
N PHE A 63 -5.06 9.98 -22.48
CA PHE A 63 -4.54 10.18 -23.82
C PHE A 63 -4.74 11.62 -24.32
N ILE A 64 -5.90 12.22 -24.06
CA ILE A 64 -6.18 13.60 -24.45
C ILE A 64 -5.27 14.55 -23.68
N THR A 65 -5.09 14.31 -22.37
CA THR A 65 -4.21 15.10 -21.51
C THR A 65 -2.75 15.00 -21.97
N GLN A 66 -2.26 13.80 -22.25
CA GLN A 66 -0.90 13.58 -22.78
C GLN A 66 -0.69 14.24 -24.14
N GLY A 67 -1.69 14.13 -25.03
CA GLY A 67 -1.67 14.79 -26.33
C GLY A 67 -1.59 16.32 -26.22
N LEU A 68 -2.33 16.91 -25.30
CA LEU A 68 -2.27 18.35 -25.02
C LEU A 68 -0.92 18.79 -24.46
N TYR A 69 -0.36 18.05 -23.52
CA TYR A 69 0.99 18.32 -23.01
C TYR A 69 2.05 18.24 -24.12
N LEU A 70 1.91 17.28 -25.04
CA LEU A 70 2.80 17.16 -26.18
C LEU A 70 2.68 18.39 -27.10
N ILE A 71 1.46 18.82 -27.43
CA ILE A 71 1.21 20.00 -28.28
C ILE A 71 1.74 21.27 -27.60
N ILE A 72 1.46 21.47 -26.31
CA ILE A 72 1.95 22.62 -25.54
C ILE A 72 3.48 22.62 -25.50
N SER A 73 4.10 21.47 -25.17
CA SER A 73 5.56 21.33 -25.13
C SER A 73 6.19 21.60 -26.49
N PHE A 74 5.60 21.08 -27.57
CA PHE A 74 6.03 21.35 -28.92
C PHE A 74 5.98 22.85 -29.25
N THR A 75 4.86 23.50 -28.94
CA THR A 75 4.66 24.92 -29.21
C THR A 75 5.68 25.79 -28.42
N VAL A 76 5.86 25.53 -27.14
CA VAL A 76 6.81 26.25 -26.29
C VAL A 76 8.23 26.06 -26.81
N ILE A 77 8.64 24.82 -27.09
CA ILE A 77 9.99 24.52 -27.60
C ILE A 77 10.21 25.15 -28.98
N TYR A 78 9.18 25.17 -29.85
CA TYR A 78 9.23 25.82 -31.14
C TYR A 78 9.45 27.32 -31.01
N LEU A 79 8.70 27.99 -30.14
CA LEU A 79 8.82 29.43 -29.90
C LEU A 79 10.20 29.78 -29.32
N LEU A 80 10.67 29.04 -28.34
CA LEU A 80 12.00 29.22 -27.74
C LEU A 80 13.11 28.98 -28.76
N TYR A 81 13.00 27.90 -29.55
CA TYR A 81 13.98 27.55 -30.57
C TYR A 81 14.04 28.56 -31.72
N SER A 82 12.90 29.14 -32.11
CA SER A 82 12.86 30.21 -33.13
C SER A 82 13.47 31.50 -32.60
N PHE A 83 13.40 31.76 -31.29
CA PHE A 83 14.00 32.93 -30.68
C PHE A 83 15.53 32.80 -30.51
N ASN A 84 16.02 31.69 -29.92
CA ASN A 84 17.46 31.44 -29.80
C ASN A 84 17.77 29.95 -29.58
N LYS A 85 18.35 29.30 -30.59
CA LYS A 85 18.67 27.87 -30.60
C LYS A 85 19.58 27.42 -29.46
N LYS A 86 20.61 28.22 -29.13
CA LYS A 86 21.58 27.86 -28.08
C LYS A 86 20.96 27.98 -26.68
N ILE A 87 20.21 29.07 -26.43
CA ILE A 87 19.53 29.28 -25.14
C ILE A 87 18.51 28.22 -24.91
N THR A 88 17.73 27.82 -25.90
CA THR A 88 16.71 26.75 -25.79
C THR A 88 17.36 25.42 -25.39
N PHE A 89 18.44 25.06 -26.05
CA PHE A 89 19.15 23.81 -25.75
C PHE A 89 19.74 23.80 -24.33
N ILE A 90 20.38 24.91 -23.93
CA ILE A 90 20.92 25.07 -22.57
C ILE A 90 19.81 25.03 -21.52
N ALA A 91 18.68 25.71 -21.74
CA ALA A 91 17.54 25.74 -20.83
C ALA A 91 16.92 24.33 -20.62
N ILE A 92 16.78 23.56 -21.70
CA ILE A 92 16.26 22.17 -21.60
C ILE A 92 17.24 21.28 -20.84
N ILE A 93 18.54 21.34 -21.13
CA ILE A 93 19.55 20.57 -20.38
C ILE A 93 19.59 20.99 -18.92
N ALA A 94 19.59 22.29 -18.62
CA ALA A 94 19.60 22.79 -17.25
C ALA A 94 18.37 22.32 -16.47
N PHE A 95 17.19 22.33 -17.10
CA PHE A 95 15.96 21.81 -16.49
C PHE A 95 16.04 20.32 -16.21
N MET A 96 16.53 19.52 -17.15
CA MET A 96 16.71 18.07 -16.96
C MET A 96 17.72 17.75 -15.85
N LEU A 97 18.86 18.49 -15.81
CA LEU A 97 19.87 18.30 -14.78
C LEU A 97 19.37 18.76 -13.41
N SER A 98 18.57 19.84 -13.33
CA SER A 98 18.02 20.31 -12.05
C SER A 98 17.09 19.29 -11.41
N GLY A 99 16.24 18.63 -12.19
CA GLY A 99 15.39 17.52 -11.72
C GLY A 99 16.21 16.34 -11.18
N ALA A 100 17.27 15.95 -11.87
CA ALA A 100 18.18 14.89 -11.44
C ALA A 100 18.96 15.28 -10.17
N VAL A 101 19.44 16.52 -10.08
CA VAL A 101 20.16 17.04 -8.91
C VAL A 101 19.24 17.15 -7.69
N ILE A 102 18.03 17.66 -7.86
CA ILE A 102 17.03 17.74 -6.77
C ILE A 102 16.68 16.33 -6.27
N SER A 103 16.47 15.36 -7.19
CA SER A 103 16.22 13.97 -6.84
C SER A 103 17.41 13.35 -6.11
N PHE A 104 18.64 13.63 -6.54
CA PHE A 104 19.86 13.16 -5.88
C PHE A 104 20.04 13.77 -4.49
N ILE A 105 19.82 15.09 -4.33
CA ILE A 105 19.91 15.79 -3.02
C ILE A 105 18.83 15.26 -2.07
N ASN A 106 17.60 15.08 -2.54
CA ASN A 106 16.54 14.50 -1.74
C ASN A 106 16.87 13.07 -1.30
N ASN A 107 17.37 12.23 -2.20
CA ASN A 107 17.81 10.87 -1.86
C ASN A 107 19.04 10.85 -0.94
N ALA A 108 19.99 11.75 -1.11
CA ALA A 108 21.18 11.85 -0.26
C ALA A 108 20.84 12.35 1.17
N SER A 109 19.91 13.30 1.30
CA SER A 109 19.44 13.78 2.61
C SER A 109 18.62 12.73 3.37
N PHE A 110 18.08 11.73 2.67
CA PHE A 110 17.31 10.64 3.27
C PHE A 110 18.18 9.50 3.82
N ASN A 111 19.48 9.45 3.50
CA ASN A 111 20.36 8.32 3.80
C ASN A 111 21.23 8.49 5.05
N ASP A 112 20.88 9.36 6.00
CA ASP A 112 21.53 9.36 7.30
C ASP A 112 20.82 8.40 8.27
N PRO A 113 21.36 7.17 8.48
CA PRO A 113 20.74 6.18 9.37
C PRO A 113 20.70 6.65 10.82
N ASN A 114 21.55 7.62 11.22
CA ASN A 114 21.67 8.10 12.59
C ASN A 114 20.67 9.21 12.94
N LYS A 115 20.16 9.93 11.94
CA LYS A 115 19.18 11.01 12.13
C LYS A 115 17.75 10.49 12.38
N ILE A 116 17.52 9.18 12.24
CA ILE A 116 16.18 8.57 12.07
C ILE A 116 15.62 8.00 13.37
N ARG A 117 16.44 7.78 14.39
CA ARG A 117 16.01 7.02 15.58
C ARG A 117 15.74 7.80 16.86
N SER A 118 15.62 9.12 16.80
CA SER A 118 15.06 9.90 17.90
C SER A 118 13.52 9.86 17.89
N ASN A 119 12.96 8.66 17.85
CA ASN A 119 11.52 8.48 17.91
C ASN A 119 11.13 8.41 19.39
N GLU A 120 10.30 9.35 19.83
CA GLU A 120 9.80 9.41 21.20
C GLU A 120 9.13 8.09 21.63
N LYS A 121 8.43 7.40 20.72
CA LYS A 121 7.85 6.07 20.95
C LYS A 121 8.91 4.98 21.12
N LEU A 122 9.98 5.02 20.32
CA LEU A 122 11.10 4.09 20.48
C LEU A 122 11.84 4.36 21.80
N GLN A 123 12.09 5.62 22.15
CA GLN A 123 12.69 5.99 23.43
C GLN A 123 11.79 5.58 24.61
N THR A 124 10.49 5.77 24.47
CA THR A 124 9.50 5.29 25.43
C THR A 124 9.57 3.78 25.56
N PHE A 125 9.59 3.04 24.44
CA PHE A 125 9.72 1.58 24.47
C PHE A 125 11.08 1.13 25.02
N LEU A 126 12.18 1.75 24.62
CA LEU A 126 13.52 1.44 25.14
C LEU A 126 13.65 1.74 26.64
N LYS A 127 12.94 2.75 27.12
CA LYS A 127 12.82 3.03 28.56
C LYS A 127 12.09 1.90 29.30
N TYR A 128 11.16 1.23 28.61
CA TYR A 128 10.45 0.02 29.05
C TYR A 128 11.20 -1.28 28.70
N LYS A 129 12.44 -1.22 28.24
CA LYS A 129 13.31 -2.39 27.98
C LYS A 129 13.46 -3.32 29.18
N LYS A 130 13.08 -2.85 30.36
CA LYS A 130 12.91 -3.68 31.56
C LYS A 130 11.59 -4.49 31.57
N ASN A 131 10.65 -4.20 30.70
CA ASN A 131 9.41 -4.96 30.55
C ASN A 131 9.62 -5.95 29.41
N GLU A 132 10.33 -7.00 29.71
CA GLU A 132 10.51 -8.15 28.82
C GLU A 132 9.14 -8.67 28.38
N ILE A 133 9.05 -9.13 27.14
CA ILE A 133 7.90 -9.91 26.70
C ILE A 133 7.84 -11.17 27.60
N ILE A 134 6.85 -11.23 28.47
CA ILE A 134 6.65 -12.31 29.43
C ILE A 134 6.16 -13.57 28.72
N TYR A 135 5.19 -13.39 27.82
CA TYR A 135 4.61 -14.49 27.05
C TYR A 135 5.26 -14.57 25.68
N LYS A 136 6.35 -15.34 25.57
CA LYS A 136 7.09 -15.55 24.31
C LYS A 136 6.37 -16.58 23.44
N LYS A 137 5.28 -16.17 22.81
CA LYS A 137 4.48 -16.99 21.89
C LYS A 137 4.84 -16.70 20.45
N ASN A 138 4.67 -17.67 19.56
CA ASN A 138 4.68 -17.42 18.13
C ASN A 138 3.49 -16.51 17.76
N ILE A 139 3.72 -15.55 16.88
CA ILE A 139 2.75 -14.55 16.45
C ILE A 139 2.63 -14.65 14.92
N TYR A 140 1.44 -15.01 14.45
CA TYR A 140 1.11 -15.11 13.04
C TYR A 140 0.18 -13.99 12.64
N VAL A 141 0.65 -13.06 11.82
CA VAL A 141 -0.14 -11.97 11.26
C VAL A 141 -0.44 -12.29 9.80
N LEU A 142 -1.68 -12.65 9.53
CA LEU A 142 -2.15 -13.08 8.22
C LEU A 142 -3.00 -11.96 7.63
N ILE A 143 -2.39 -11.13 6.77
CA ILE A 143 -3.10 -10.06 6.07
C ILE A 143 -3.65 -10.60 4.75
N PHE A 144 -4.93 -10.34 4.53
CA PHE A 144 -5.66 -10.66 3.30
C PHE A 144 -5.96 -9.35 2.56
N GLU A 145 -5.48 -9.25 1.33
CA GLU A 145 -5.62 -8.06 0.48
C GLU A 145 -7.09 -7.66 0.33
N SER A 146 -7.45 -6.47 0.82
CA SER A 146 -8.79 -5.90 0.72
C SER A 146 -9.93 -6.71 1.36
N TYR A 147 -9.63 -7.51 2.38
CA TYR A 147 -10.66 -8.26 3.09
C TYR A 147 -11.47 -7.31 3.99
N ALA A 148 -12.64 -6.92 3.51
CA ALA A 148 -13.46 -5.90 4.16
C ALA A 148 -14.16 -6.40 5.44
N ASN A 149 -14.51 -5.47 6.32
CA ASN A 149 -15.32 -5.75 7.49
C ASN A 149 -16.77 -6.10 7.10
N LYS A 150 -17.53 -6.62 8.08
CA LYS A 150 -18.91 -7.08 7.87
C LYS A 150 -19.81 -5.98 7.28
N GLU A 151 -19.77 -4.76 7.80
CA GLU A 151 -20.63 -3.65 7.37
C GLU A 151 -20.40 -3.33 5.87
N THR A 152 -19.15 -3.29 5.43
CA THR A 152 -18.79 -3.07 4.02
C THR A 152 -19.27 -4.24 3.13
N LEU A 153 -19.11 -5.47 3.58
CA LEU A 153 -19.57 -6.66 2.83
C LEU A 153 -21.09 -6.71 2.69
N GLU A 154 -21.83 -6.41 3.76
CA GLU A 154 -23.30 -6.35 3.77
C GLU A 154 -23.82 -5.28 2.81
N PHE A 155 -23.15 -4.12 2.72
CA PHE A 155 -23.49 -3.08 1.73
C PHE A 155 -23.43 -3.61 0.28
N TYR A 156 -22.48 -4.48 -0.01
CA TYR A 156 -22.40 -5.14 -1.33
C TYR A 156 -23.31 -6.36 -1.47
N GLY A 157 -23.93 -6.81 -0.40
CA GLY A 157 -24.78 -8.00 -0.41
C GLY A 157 -23.99 -9.32 -0.38
N PHE A 158 -22.74 -9.30 0.12
CA PHE A 158 -21.96 -10.51 0.34
C PHE A 158 -22.24 -11.06 1.74
N ASN A 159 -22.77 -12.30 1.79
CA ASN A 159 -22.99 -13.00 3.05
C ASN A 159 -21.73 -13.76 3.47
N ASN A 160 -21.09 -13.34 4.55
CA ASN A 160 -19.88 -13.95 5.10
C ASN A 160 -20.14 -14.68 6.44
N SER A 161 -21.40 -14.99 6.78
CA SER A 161 -21.77 -15.57 8.08
C SER A 161 -21.07 -16.89 8.36
N GLU A 162 -21.01 -17.81 7.37
CA GLU A 162 -20.31 -19.11 7.53
C GLU A 162 -18.83 -18.95 7.94
N GLN A 163 -18.14 -17.93 7.40
CA GLN A 163 -16.76 -17.66 7.77
C GLN A 163 -16.65 -17.08 9.17
N ILE A 164 -17.60 -16.23 9.55
CA ILE A 164 -17.67 -15.66 10.90
C ILE A 164 -17.88 -16.77 11.92
N ASP A 165 -18.89 -17.64 11.69
CA ASP A 165 -19.18 -18.78 12.55
C ASP A 165 -17.96 -19.70 12.70
N PHE A 166 -17.26 -20.01 11.58
CA PHE A 166 -16.03 -20.79 11.62
C PHE A 166 -14.94 -20.15 12.50
N LEU A 167 -14.77 -18.84 12.43
CA LEU A 167 -13.78 -18.12 13.24
C LEU A 167 -14.17 -18.16 14.74
N GLU A 168 -15.44 -17.93 15.06
CA GLU A 168 -15.95 -17.99 16.43
C GLU A 168 -15.81 -19.40 17.02
N ASP A 169 -16.14 -20.44 16.27
CA ASP A 169 -15.96 -21.85 16.67
C ASP A 169 -14.49 -22.20 16.92
N ASN A 170 -13.57 -21.49 16.26
CA ASN A 170 -12.11 -21.61 16.47
C ASN A 170 -11.57 -20.64 17.54
N ASN A 171 -12.43 -20.03 18.37
CA ASN A 171 -12.11 -19.13 19.46
C ASN A 171 -11.43 -17.82 18.99
N PHE A 172 -11.75 -17.34 17.80
CA PHE A 172 -11.35 -16.00 17.39
C PHE A 172 -12.27 -14.96 17.98
N THR A 173 -11.69 -13.90 18.41
CA THR A 173 -12.33 -12.64 18.79
C THR A 173 -12.48 -11.78 17.55
N ILE A 174 -13.71 -11.46 17.14
CA ILE A 174 -13.97 -10.63 15.97
C ILE A 174 -14.22 -9.18 16.39
N TYR A 175 -13.43 -8.26 15.84
CA TYR A 175 -13.54 -6.83 16.09
C TYR A 175 -14.47 -6.19 15.05
N HIS A 176 -15.76 -6.12 15.38
CA HIS A 176 -16.75 -5.52 14.49
C HIS A 176 -16.53 -4.01 14.30
N GLY A 177 -16.75 -3.52 13.09
CA GLY A 177 -16.56 -2.12 12.74
C GLY A 177 -15.10 -1.68 12.68
N SER A 178 -14.16 -2.62 12.64
CA SER A 178 -12.74 -2.30 12.45
C SER A 178 -12.48 -1.73 11.06
N TYR A 179 -11.48 -0.86 10.98
CA TYR A 179 -11.08 -0.20 9.74
C TYR A 179 -9.57 0.06 9.72
N SER A 180 -9.06 0.51 8.58
CA SER A 180 -7.66 0.89 8.40
C SER A 180 -7.50 2.41 8.39
N ASN A 181 -6.37 2.92 8.84
CA ASN A 181 -5.97 4.32 8.66
C ASN A 181 -5.41 4.59 7.25
N GLY A 182 -5.05 3.53 6.52
CA GLY A 182 -4.54 3.59 5.17
C GLY A 182 -5.52 2.99 4.18
N ALA A 183 -5.79 3.70 3.07
CA ALA A 183 -6.65 3.20 2.01
C ALA A 183 -5.94 2.27 1.03
N ARG A 184 -4.64 2.02 1.19
CA ARG A 184 -3.82 1.21 0.28
C ARG A 184 -2.93 0.26 1.06
N SER A 185 -2.59 -0.88 0.48
CA SER A 185 -1.78 -1.92 1.12
C SER A 185 -0.47 -1.40 1.69
N LEU A 186 0.28 -0.60 0.92
CA LEU A 186 1.53 -0.01 1.41
C LEU A 186 1.29 0.94 2.59
N SER A 187 0.30 1.82 2.48
CA SER A 187 0.01 2.83 3.50
C SER A 187 -0.55 2.21 4.77
N SER A 188 -1.37 1.20 4.66
CA SER A 188 -1.92 0.46 5.80
C SER A 188 -0.83 -0.35 6.52
N THR A 189 -0.12 -1.21 5.77
CA THR A 189 0.90 -2.10 6.34
C THR A 189 2.06 -1.33 6.97
N SER A 190 2.54 -0.26 6.32
CA SER A 190 3.62 0.54 6.87
C SER A 190 3.27 1.18 8.22
N ARG A 191 2.01 1.62 8.38
CA ARG A 191 1.52 2.19 9.64
C ARG A 191 1.31 1.14 10.73
N ILE A 192 0.90 -0.07 10.35
CA ILE A 192 0.84 -1.22 11.29
C ILE A 192 2.24 -1.51 11.83
N LEU A 193 3.25 -1.54 10.98
CA LEU A 193 4.62 -1.91 11.36
C LEU A 193 5.37 -0.78 12.07
N GLU A 194 5.18 0.48 11.67
CA GLU A 194 5.89 1.63 12.26
C GLU A 194 5.17 2.24 13.47
N LEU A 195 3.88 1.92 13.68
CA LEU A 195 3.04 2.47 14.75
C LEU A 195 2.92 4.01 14.67
N LYS A 196 2.84 4.55 13.46
CA LYS A 196 2.69 5.99 13.21
C LYS A 196 1.69 6.28 12.10
N ASN A 197 0.90 7.34 12.27
CA ASN A 197 0.00 7.84 11.22
C ASN A 197 0.77 8.58 10.12
N GLN A 198 1.71 9.41 10.49
CA GLN A 198 2.57 10.14 9.55
C GLN A 198 3.93 9.46 9.47
N LEU A 199 4.29 9.03 8.27
CA LEU A 199 5.54 8.34 7.99
C LEU A 199 6.60 9.34 7.54
N SER A 200 7.84 9.16 8.02
CA SER A 200 8.97 10.02 7.67
C SER A 200 9.76 9.53 6.46
N LYS A 201 9.48 8.31 5.99
CA LYS A 201 10.12 7.64 4.85
C LYS A 201 9.07 7.13 3.89
N ASP A 202 9.53 6.65 2.73
CA ASP A 202 8.71 5.87 1.81
C ASP A 202 8.11 4.66 2.52
N GLU A 203 6.87 4.34 2.22
CA GLU A 203 6.11 3.25 2.85
C GLU A 203 6.87 1.92 2.76
N ARG A 204 7.52 1.63 1.63
CA ARG A 204 8.28 0.40 1.39
C ARG A 204 9.51 0.26 2.29
N HIS A 205 10.06 1.38 2.79
CA HIS A 205 11.13 1.31 3.79
C HIS A 205 10.72 0.50 5.02
N TYR A 206 9.48 0.69 5.48
CA TYR A 206 8.95 -0.02 6.64
C TYR A 206 8.57 -1.46 6.32
N LEU A 207 8.06 -1.72 5.10
CA LEU A 207 7.76 -3.07 4.64
C LEU A 207 9.03 -3.91 4.42
N ASN A 208 10.17 -3.28 4.12
CA ASN A 208 11.48 -3.93 4.10
C ASN A 208 11.92 -4.42 5.50
N GLY A 209 11.13 -4.18 6.53
CA GLY A 209 11.45 -4.59 7.90
C GLY A 209 12.19 -3.54 8.72
N ASN A 210 12.38 -2.32 8.20
CA ASN A 210 12.99 -1.20 8.93
C ASN A 210 11.93 -0.45 9.73
N ALA A 211 11.24 -1.13 10.65
CA ALA A 211 10.07 -0.64 11.34
C ALA A 211 10.15 -0.91 12.85
N LEU A 212 9.50 -0.04 13.62
CA LEU A 212 9.52 -0.07 15.09
C LEU A 212 9.09 -1.43 15.66
N VAL A 213 8.04 -2.05 15.11
CA VAL A 213 7.55 -3.37 15.56
C VAL A 213 8.62 -4.42 15.44
N LEU A 214 9.33 -4.48 14.31
CA LEU A 214 10.38 -5.47 14.10
C LEU A 214 11.56 -5.25 15.06
N ASP A 215 11.97 -4.00 15.26
CA ASP A 215 13.03 -3.65 16.22
C ASP A 215 12.66 -4.09 17.64
N ILE A 216 11.40 -3.93 18.05
CA ILE A 216 10.89 -4.37 19.34
C ILE A 216 10.98 -5.89 19.47
N PHE A 217 10.46 -6.64 18.51
CA PHE A 217 10.43 -8.10 18.57
C PHE A 217 11.84 -8.70 18.49
N LYS A 218 12.72 -8.19 17.61
CA LYS A 218 14.13 -8.63 17.54
C LYS A 218 14.88 -8.36 18.82
N ALA A 219 14.69 -7.20 19.45
CA ALA A 219 15.30 -6.88 20.74
C ALA A 219 14.86 -7.83 21.88
N ASN A 220 13.72 -8.52 21.71
CA ASN A 220 13.20 -9.53 22.62
C ASN A 220 13.49 -10.98 22.19
N GLY A 221 14.35 -11.17 21.19
CA GLY A 221 14.82 -12.49 20.75
C GLY A 221 13.87 -13.22 19.80
N TYR A 222 12.95 -12.51 19.16
CA TYR A 222 12.11 -13.09 18.12
C TYR A 222 12.84 -13.15 16.79
N LYS A 223 12.64 -14.26 16.08
CA LYS A 223 12.88 -14.35 14.64
C LYS A 223 11.76 -13.63 13.90
N THR A 224 12.11 -12.86 12.87
CA THR A 224 11.13 -12.11 12.07
C THR A 224 11.07 -12.65 10.66
N VAL A 225 9.87 -12.99 10.18
CA VAL A 225 9.64 -13.54 8.85
C VAL A 225 8.62 -12.69 8.12
N GLY A 226 9.00 -12.12 6.96
CA GLY A 226 8.15 -11.31 6.10
C GLY A 226 7.84 -12.01 4.78
N LEU A 227 6.59 -12.46 4.59
CA LEU A 227 6.19 -13.19 3.39
C LEU A 227 5.15 -12.40 2.62
N PHE A 228 5.54 -11.85 1.48
CA PHE A 228 4.67 -11.06 0.60
C PHE A 228 4.49 -11.79 -0.73
N LYS A 229 3.29 -11.73 -1.29
CA LYS A 229 3.03 -12.39 -2.58
C LYS A 229 3.84 -11.79 -3.71
N SER A 230 4.10 -10.49 -3.67
CA SER A 230 4.73 -9.73 -4.74
C SER A 230 5.89 -8.89 -4.20
N PRO A 231 6.96 -8.66 -4.99
CA PRO A 231 8.03 -7.74 -4.66
C PRO A 231 7.56 -6.28 -4.61
N TYR A 232 6.34 -5.98 -5.01
CA TYR A 232 5.71 -4.67 -4.90
C TYR A 232 5.82 -4.07 -3.49
N ALA A 233 5.76 -4.92 -2.47
CA ALA A 233 5.90 -4.51 -1.07
C ALA A 233 7.28 -3.96 -0.73
N PHE A 234 8.32 -4.37 -1.47
CA PHE A 234 9.69 -4.01 -1.17
C PHE A 234 10.18 -2.81 -1.98
N GLY A 235 11.04 -2.00 -1.38
CA GLY A 235 11.69 -0.85 -2.01
C GLY A 235 13.20 -1.04 -2.10
N SER A 236 13.89 0.02 -2.50
CA SER A 236 15.35 0.03 -2.66
C SER A 236 16.14 0.02 -1.34
N SER A 237 15.47 0.20 -0.20
CA SER A 237 16.12 0.14 1.12
C SER A 237 16.57 -1.27 1.46
N PRO A 238 17.63 -1.45 2.24
CA PRO A 238 18.02 -2.78 2.72
C PRO A 238 16.86 -3.49 3.44
N ILE A 239 16.73 -4.79 3.21
CA ILE A 239 15.71 -5.62 3.86
C ILE A 239 16.24 -6.08 5.21
N SER A 240 15.45 -5.83 6.26
CA SER A 240 15.82 -6.12 7.65
C SER A 240 15.05 -7.29 8.25
N TRP A 241 14.13 -7.94 7.53
CA TRP A 241 13.56 -9.21 7.96
C TRP A 241 14.65 -10.28 8.08
N ASP A 242 14.60 -11.16 9.08
CA ASP A 242 15.55 -12.27 9.21
C ASP A 242 15.36 -13.28 8.08
N GLU A 243 14.09 -13.54 7.72
CA GLU A 243 13.71 -14.28 6.54
C GLU A 243 12.60 -13.55 5.79
N TYR A 244 12.63 -13.61 4.46
CA TYR A 244 11.64 -12.92 3.64
C TYR A 244 11.43 -13.56 2.27
N TYR A 245 10.29 -13.27 1.66
CA TYR A 245 9.96 -13.62 0.27
C TYR A 245 9.11 -12.49 -0.33
N PRO A 246 9.26 -12.17 -1.63
CA PRO A 246 10.22 -12.74 -2.59
C PRO A 246 11.66 -12.23 -2.37
N LYS A 247 12.64 -13.05 -2.78
CA LYS A 247 14.07 -12.66 -2.70
C LYS A 247 14.60 -12.01 -3.97
N ASP A 248 13.77 -11.91 -4.99
CA ASP A 248 14.18 -11.37 -6.27
C ASP A 248 14.37 -9.86 -6.25
N ASP A 249 15.35 -9.41 -7.01
CA ASP A 249 15.69 -8.00 -7.15
C ASP A 249 14.52 -7.24 -7.82
N VAL A 250 13.83 -6.41 -7.06
CA VAL A 250 12.70 -5.56 -7.49
C VAL A 250 13.07 -4.64 -8.67
N THR A 251 14.37 -4.51 -8.97
CA THR A 251 14.87 -3.65 -10.04
C THR A 251 14.76 -4.24 -11.45
N LYS A 252 14.39 -5.52 -11.59
CA LYS A 252 14.26 -6.19 -12.88
C LYS A 252 12.86 -6.03 -13.48
N ILE A 253 12.56 -4.83 -13.95
CA ILE A 253 11.36 -4.61 -14.77
C ILE A 253 11.57 -5.30 -16.12
N GLY A 254 10.74 -6.31 -16.41
CA GLY A 254 10.80 -7.04 -17.67
C GLY A 254 10.36 -6.19 -18.88
N GLY A 255 10.94 -6.43 -20.05
CA GLY A 255 10.57 -5.69 -21.27
C GLY A 255 9.09 -5.86 -21.66
N LYS A 256 8.46 -7.00 -21.33
CA LYS A 256 7.02 -7.23 -21.54
C LYS A 256 6.16 -6.32 -20.66
N THR A 257 6.55 -6.11 -19.40
CA THR A 257 5.89 -5.21 -18.45
C THR A 257 5.91 -3.77 -18.94
N ILE A 258 7.05 -3.34 -19.48
CA ILE A 258 7.22 -2.01 -20.07
C ILE A 258 6.31 -1.85 -21.29
N LEU A 259 6.30 -2.82 -22.20
CA LEU A 259 5.43 -2.78 -23.38
C LEU A 259 3.95 -2.77 -23.02
N LYS A 260 3.53 -3.56 -22.02
CA LYS A 260 2.16 -3.57 -21.50
C LYS A 260 1.80 -2.21 -20.90
N ALA A 261 2.68 -1.63 -20.08
CA ALA A 261 2.51 -0.30 -19.48
C ALA A 261 2.39 0.80 -20.54
N ILE A 262 3.18 0.74 -21.61
CA ILE A 262 3.10 1.69 -22.74
C ILE A 262 1.77 1.52 -23.49
N TYR A 263 1.39 0.28 -23.79
CA TYR A 263 0.15 -0.02 -24.52
C TYR A 263 -1.11 0.41 -23.75
N GLU A 264 -1.12 0.19 -22.45
CA GLU A 264 -2.26 0.51 -21.57
C GLU A 264 -2.23 1.98 -21.09
N GLY A 265 -1.15 2.71 -21.36
CA GLY A 265 -0.96 4.09 -20.89
C GLY A 265 -0.71 4.20 -19.38
N TYR A 266 -0.44 3.09 -18.71
CA TYR A 266 -0.12 3.01 -17.30
C TYR A 266 1.36 2.79 -17.11
N PHE A 267 2.08 3.80 -16.63
CA PHE A 267 3.50 3.69 -16.27
C PHE A 267 3.70 3.24 -14.82
N ARG A 268 2.83 2.38 -14.33
CA ARG A 268 2.93 1.75 -13.00
C ARG A 268 3.58 0.39 -13.16
N PHE A 269 4.89 0.40 -13.33
CA PHE A 269 5.70 -0.80 -13.56
C PHE A 269 5.65 -1.81 -12.42
N ASP A 270 5.30 -1.36 -11.21
CA ASP A 270 5.16 -2.12 -9.99
C ASP A 270 3.89 -2.98 -9.91
N ILE A 271 2.87 -2.69 -10.74
CA ILE A 271 1.58 -3.41 -10.72
C ILE A 271 1.52 -4.52 -11.79
N PHE A 272 2.33 -4.42 -12.84
CA PHE A 272 2.21 -5.29 -14.02
C PHE A 272 3.09 -6.53 -13.97
N ASP A 273 3.79 -6.80 -12.86
CA ASP A 273 4.60 -8.02 -12.75
C ASP A 273 3.78 -9.18 -12.20
N ASP A 274 2.83 -9.68 -13.04
CA ASP A 274 1.97 -10.83 -12.75
C ASP A 274 2.74 -12.18 -12.79
N ASN A 275 4.08 -12.16 -12.95
CA ASN A 275 4.86 -13.38 -13.17
C ASN A 275 5.34 -14.06 -11.89
N TYR A 276 4.93 -13.58 -10.70
CA TYR A 276 5.27 -14.25 -9.45
C TYR A 276 4.39 -15.47 -9.26
N ASP A 277 5.07 -16.61 -9.17
CA ASP A 277 4.42 -17.90 -8.97
C ASP A 277 3.76 -17.97 -7.59
N ASN A 278 2.44 -17.85 -7.61
CA ASN A 278 1.62 -17.97 -6.40
C ASN A 278 1.82 -19.33 -5.70
N SER A 279 2.18 -20.38 -6.45
CA SER A 279 2.42 -21.70 -5.88
C SER A 279 3.61 -21.73 -4.94
N THR A 280 4.69 -21.03 -5.27
CA THR A 280 5.87 -20.90 -4.42
C THR A 280 5.54 -20.10 -3.15
N TYR A 281 4.80 -19.00 -3.27
CA TYR A 281 4.34 -18.25 -2.10
C TYR A 281 3.48 -19.11 -1.16
N LEU A 282 2.48 -19.81 -1.70
CA LEU A 282 1.60 -20.67 -0.90
C LEU A 282 2.35 -21.84 -0.25
N LYS A 283 3.31 -22.44 -0.97
CA LYS A 283 4.17 -23.51 -0.41
C LYS A 283 5.01 -23.01 0.75
N LEU A 284 5.67 -21.86 0.60
CA LEU A 284 6.46 -21.24 1.67
C LEU A 284 5.57 -20.85 2.85
N ARG A 285 4.41 -20.24 2.59
CA ARG A 285 3.42 -19.93 3.63
C ARG A 285 3.05 -21.17 4.43
N ASN A 286 2.65 -22.24 3.76
CA ASN A 286 2.29 -23.49 4.43
C ASN A 286 3.45 -24.09 5.22
N ASN A 287 4.69 -24.02 4.72
CA ASN A 287 5.86 -24.48 5.44
C ASN A 287 6.05 -23.73 6.77
N TYR A 288 5.96 -22.38 6.76
CA TYR A 288 6.09 -21.59 7.99
C TYR A 288 4.94 -21.83 8.96
N LEU A 289 3.68 -21.98 8.47
CA LEU A 289 2.54 -22.27 9.35
C LEU A 289 2.62 -23.67 9.97
N SER A 290 3.29 -24.61 9.31
CA SER A 290 3.48 -25.98 9.78
C SER A 290 4.73 -26.17 10.63
N SER A 291 5.70 -25.26 10.56
CA SER A 291 6.96 -25.39 11.27
C SER A 291 6.79 -25.12 12.77
N ARG A 292 7.64 -25.77 13.56
CA ARG A 292 7.80 -25.49 14.98
C ARG A 292 9.25 -25.06 15.16
N ASP A 293 9.47 -23.77 15.31
CA ASP A 293 10.78 -23.23 15.65
C ASP A 293 10.95 -23.19 17.17
N ASP A 294 12.16 -23.45 17.66
CA ASP A 294 12.49 -23.35 19.10
C ASP A 294 12.50 -21.90 19.59
N ASN A 295 12.72 -20.95 18.67
CA ASN A 295 12.69 -19.52 18.96
C ASN A 295 11.32 -18.94 18.66
N PRO A 296 10.81 -18.01 19.49
CA PRO A 296 9.57 -17.33 19.20
C PRO A 296 9.67 -16.55 17.86
N THR A 297 8.68 -16.70 17.03
CA THR A 297 8.66 -16.14 15.68
C THR A 297 7.54 -15.12 15.52
N LEU A 298 7.87 -13.97 14.96
CA LEU A 298 6.91 -13.04 14.36
C LEU A 298 6.83 -13.31 12.86
N PHE A 299 5.76 -13.97 12.45
CA PHE A 299 5.46 -14.23 11.06
C PHE A 299 4.43 -13.23 10.55
N TYR A 300 4.79 -12.45 9.55
CA TYR A 300 3.92 -11.50 8.88
C TYR A 300 3.76 -11.88 7.41
N THR A 301 2.55 -12.04 6.95
CA THR A 301 2.28 -12.35 5.54
C THR A 301 1.17 -11.49 4.98
N HIS A 302 1.34 -11.11 3.71
CA HIS A 302 0.36 -10.35 2.95
C HIS A 302 0.02 -11.11 1.67
N GLY A 303 -1.23 -11.60 1.60
CA GLY A 303 -1.75 -12.42 0.52
C GLY A 303 -2.35 -11.59 -0.62
N GLU A 304 -2.92 -12.29 -1.62
CA GLU A 304 -3.50 -11.69 -2.83
C GLU A 304 -5.01 -11.53 -2.74
N HIS A 305 -5.66 -12.42 -2.00
CA HIS A 305 -7.12 -12.50 -1.97
C HIS A 305 -7.72 -11.81 -0.76
N PRO A 306 -8.93 -11.26 -0.91
CA PRO A 306 -9.81 -11.21 -2.09
C PRO A 306 -9.31 -10.33 -3.23
N GLY A 307 -8.44 -9.36 -2.98
CA GLY A 307 -8.03 -8.36 -3.94
C GLY A 307 -9.05 -7.23 -4.11
N HIS A 308 -8.59 -6.08 -4.56
CA HIS A 308 -9.46 -4.94 -4.86
C HIS A 308 -9.72 -4.79 -6.37
N SER A 309 -10.63 -3.91 -6.75
CA SER A 309 -10.85 -3.55 -8.15
C SER A 309 -9.56 -3.09 -8.83
N GLN A 310 -9.49 -3.20 -10.16
CA GLN A 310 -8.29 -2.92 -10.95
C GLN A 310 -7.79 -1.47 -10.87
N ASN A 311 -8.51 -0.58 -10.19
CA ASN A 311 -8.11 0.83 -10.03
C ASN A 311 -7.81 1.53 -11.37
N SER A 312 -8.54 1.13 -12.41
CA SER A 312 -8.38 1.64 -13.78
C SER A 312 -9.01 3.01 -14.01
N GLY A 313 -9.67 3.58 -12.99
CA GLY A 313 -10.46 4.80 -13.10
C GLY A 313 -11.84 4.59 -13.71
N VAL A 314 -12.11 3.39 -14.22
CA VAL A 314 -13.44 2.94 -14.69
C VAL A 314 -13.67 1.54 -14.20
N CYS A 315 -14.64 1.35 -13.29
CA CYS A 315 -15.02 0.01 -12.84
C CYS A 315 -15.50 -0.83 -14.02
N LEU A 316 -14.94 -2.02 -14.16
CA LEU A 316 -15.44 -3.01 -15.07
C LEU A 316 -16.80 -3.54 -14.57
N LYS A 317 -17.66 -3.98 -15.48
CA LYS A 317 -19.01 -4.45 -15.11
C LYS A 317 -19.02 -5.63 -14.12
N ASN A 318 -17.96 -6.41 -14.08
CA ASN A 318 -17.81 -7.62 -13.27
C ASN A 318 -16.86 -7.48 -12.07
N GLU A 319 -16.40 -6.26 -11.71
CA GLU A 319 -15.49 -6.06 -10.57
C GLU A 319 -16.06 -6.62 -9.26
N LYS A 320 -17.34 -6.36 -9.00
CA LYS A 320 -18.04 -6.88 -7.82
C LYS A 320 -18.03 -8.41 -7.76
N GLN A 321 -18.32 -9.09 -8.88
CA GLN A 321 -18.29 -10.55 -8.94
C GLN A 321 -16.89 -11.11 -8.75
N LYS A 322 -15.88 -10.50 -9.36
CA LYS A 322 -14.46 -10.88 -9.15
C LYS A 322 -14.05 -10.74 -7.68
N TYR A 323 -14.51 -9.69 -7.02
CA TYR A 323 -14.26 -9.49 -5.59
C TYR A 323 -14.92 -10.62 -4.77
N PHE A 324 -16.17 -10.99 -5.08
CA PHE A 324 -16.87 -12.08 -4.40
C PHE A 324 -16.18 -13.44 -4.59
N ASP A 325 -15.76 -13.74 -5.82
CA ASP A 325 -14.97 -14.95 -6.12
C ASP A 325 -13.63 -14.94 -5.36
N GLY A 326 -13.05 -13.77 -5.19
CA GLY A 326 -11.85 -13.54 -4.38
C GLY A 326 -12.09 -13.77 -2.89
N MET A 327 -13.24 -13.32 -2.36
CA MET A 327 -13.66 -13.56 -0.96
C MET A 327 -13.80 -15.05 -0.65
N GLU A 328 -14.41 -15.81 -1.54
CA GLU A 328 -14.54 -17.29 -1.37
C GLU A 328 -13.16 -17.95 -1.31
N LYS A 329 -12.23 -17.56 -2.19
CA LYS A 329 -10.85 -18.06 -2.18
C LYS A 329 -10.12 -17.65 -0.88
N ALA A 330 -10.27 -16.42 -0.42
CA ALA A 330 -9.71 -15.95 0.84
C ALA A 330 -10.24 -16.75 2.03
N ASN A 331 -11.55 -17.00 2.08
CA ASN A 331 -12.18 -17.79 3.12
C ASN A 331 -11.65 -19.23 3.16
N LEU A 332 -11.52 -19.87 2.01
CA LEU A 332 -10.97 -21.22 1.91
C LEU A 332 -9.49 -21.25 2.38
N GLN A 333 -8.68 -20.29 1.93
CA GLN A 333 -7.29 -20.18 2.36
C GLN A 333 -7.19 -19.95 3.88
N MET A 334 -8.00 -19.06 4.41
CA MET A 334 -8.06 -18.75 5.85
C MET A 334 -8.42 -19.99 6.68
N LYS A 335 -9.44 -20.75 6.27
CA LYS A 335 -9.81 -22.02 6.93
C LYS A 335 -8.63 -23.01 6.94
N ASN A 336 -7.93 -23.15 5.83
CA ASN A 336 -6.76 -24.04 5.72
C ASN A 336 -5.62 -23.59 6.63
N ASP A 337 -5.28 -22.28 6.62
CA ASP A 337 -4.20 -21.72 7.45
C ASP A 337 -4.48 -21.91 8.93
N ILE A 338 -5.71 -21.64 9.38
CA ILE A 338 -6.13 -21.81 10.78
C ILE A 338 -6.03 -23.28 11.19
N ASN A 339 -6.50 -24.22 10.37
CA ASN A 339 -6.42 -25.64 10.66
C ASN A 339 -4.97 -26.11 10.80
N VAL A 340 -4.08 -25.64 9.93
CA VAL A 340 -2.65 -25.94 10.01
C VAL A 340 -2.04 -25.37 11.30
N LEU A 341 -2.32 -24.11 11.62
CA LEU A 341 -1.81 -23.45 12.83
C LEU A 341 -2.33 -24.10 14.11
N LYS A 342 -3.62 -24.38 14.20
CA LYS A 342 -4.21 -25.02 15.39
C LYS A 342 -3.64 -26.42 15.63
N LYS A 343 -3.29 -27.15 14.58
CA LYS A 343 -2.65 -28.47 14.66
C LYS A 343 -1.19 -28.38 15.09
N ASN A 344 -0.43 -27.43 14.54
CA ASN A 344 1.03 -27.41 14.69
C ASN A 344 1.50 -26.39 15.75
N ASN A 345 0.79 -25.27 15.92
CA ASN A 345 1.13 -24.15 16.80
C ASN A 345 -0.07 -23.69 17.65
N PRO A 346 -0.71 -24.57 18.46
CA PRO A 346 -1.98 -24.29 19.14
C PRO A 346 -1.90 -23.15 20.16
N GLU A 347 -0.70 -22.86 20.68
CA GLU A 347 -0.43 -21.83 21.69
C GLU A 347 0.04 -20.51 21.06
N SER A 348 -0.13 -20.32 19.76
CA SER A 348 0.25 -19.10 19.08
C SER A 348 -0.83 -18.02 19.14
N ILE A 349 -0.43 -16.76 19.02
CA ILE A 349 -1.34 -15.66 18.73
C ILE A 349 -1.55 -15.62 17.20
N ILE A 350 -2.81 -15.74 16.77
CA ILE A 350 -3.16 -15.72 15.34
C ILE A 350 -3.99 -14.49 15.05
N ILE A 351 -3.50 -13.64 14.17
CA ILE A 351 -4.19 -12.43 13.72
C ILE A 351 -4.60 -12.61 12.27
N ILE A 352 -5.84 -12.34 11.98
CA ILE A 352 -6.39 -12.28 10.63
C ILE A 352 -6.94 -10.90 10.42
N ALA A 353 -6.44 -10.21 9.39
CA ALA A 353 -6.91 -8.87 9.08
C ALA A 353 -6.97 -8.63 7.57
N GLY A 354 -7.89 -7.76 7.15
CA GLY A 354 -7.76 -7.05 5.88
C GLY A 354 -6.85 -5.85 6.05
N ASP A 355 -6.25 -5.38 4.98
CA ASP A 355 -5.43 -4.17 5.02
C ASP A 355 -6.23 -2.90 4.71
N HIS A 356 -7.23 -2.98 3.85
CA HIS A 356 -8.17 -1.91 3.49
C HIS A 356 -9.41 -2.51 2.81
N GLY A 357 -10.27 -1.68 2.23
CA GLY A 357 -11.49 -2.11 1.57
C GLY A 357 -11.35 -2.37 0.06
N PRO A 358 -12.44 -2.79 -0.64
CA PRO A 358 -12.39 -3.39 -1.98
C PRO A 358 -12.34 -2.41 -3.16
N TYR A 359 -12.53 -1.11 -2.97
CA TYR A 359 -12.51 -0.11 -4.05
C TYR A 359 -13.58 -0.29 -5.13
N LEU A 360 -14.79 -0.72 -4.77
CA LEU A 360 -15.88 -0.97 -5.69
C LEU A 360 -16.78 0.25 -5.96
N THR A 361 -16.61 1.35 -5.20
CA THR A 361 -17.33 2.61 -5.44
C THR A 361 -16.48 3.61 -6.21
N LYS A 362 -17.07 4.72 -6.63
CA LYS A 362 -16.40 5.86 -7.27
C LYS A 362 -15.48 5.45 -8.42
N ASN A 363 -16.03 4.70 -9.38
CA ASN A 363 -15.29 4.21 -10.53
C ASN A 363 -13.97 3.51 -10.17
N CYS A 364 -13.94 2.83 -9.04
CA CYS A 364 -12.79 2.06 -8.58
C CYS A 364 -11.49 2.88 -8.46
N THR A 365 -11.59 4.16 -8.12
CA THR A 365 -10.44 5.06 -8.01
C THR A 365 -10.37 5.77 -6.65
N ALA A 366 -9.25 6.40 -6.36
CA ALA A 366 -9.01 7.10 -5.10
C ALA A 366 -10.03 8.22 -4.84
N LEU A 367 -10.49 8.36 -3.60
CA LEU A 367 -11.51 9.35 -3.22
C LEU A 367 -11.01 10.78 -3.34
N MET A 368 -9.71 11.03 -3.17
CA MET A 368 -9.09 12.36 -3.34
C MET A 368 -9.31 12.98 -4.74
N ARG A 369 -9.78 12.20 -5.72
CA ARG A 369 -10.10 12.68 -7.08
C ARG A 369 -11.49 13.27 -7.19
N TYR A 370 -12.31 13.20 -6.15
CA TYR A 370 -13.69 13.66 -6.11
C TYR A 370 -13.86 14.86 -5.19
N ASN A 371 -14.86 15.70 -5.48
CA ASN A 371 -15.25 16.74 -4.56
C ASN A 371 -15.87 16.13 -3.30
N GLN A 372 -15.68 16.78 -2.16
CA GLN A 372 -16.23 16.36 -0.87
C GLN A 372 -17.74 16.07 -0.92
N LYS A 373 -18.51 16.89 -1.66
CA LYS A 373 -19.96 16.71 -1.81
C LYS A 373 -20.38 15.48 -2.60
N GLU A 374 -19.46 14.89 -3.34
CA GLU A 374 -19.69 13.69 -4.16
C GLU A 374 -19.37 12.39 -3.41
N ILE A 375 -18.72 12.49 -2.24
CA ILE A 375 -18.33 11.34 -1.43
C ILE A 375 -19.35 11.14 -0.33
N ASN A 376 -19.86 9.93 -0.22
CA ASN A 376 -20.77 9.53 0.85
C ASN A 376 -20.10 8.53 1.82
N ARG A 377 -20.83 8.18 2.90
CA ARG A 377 -20.36 7.24 3.90
C ARG A 377 -19.88 5.91 3.31
N TYR A 378 -20.62 5.34 2.37
CA TYR A 378 -20.30 4.04 1.76
C TYR A 378 -19.02 4.09 0.94
N ASP A 379 -18.70 5.24 0.32
CA ASP A 379 -17.45 5.43 -0.39
C ASP A 379 -16.25 5.38 0.57
N VAL A 380 -16.41 5.96 1.76
CA VAL A 380 -15.36 5.92 2.79
C VAL A 380 -15.23 4.52 3.37
N GLN A 381 -16.35 3.86 3.69
CA GLN A 381 -16.35 2.48 4.16
C GLN A 381 -15.72 1.52 3.17
N ASP A 382 -15.97 1.71 1.87
CA ASP A 382 -15.38 0.93 0.78
C ASP A 382 -13.85 1.06 0.70
N ARG A 383 -13.26 2.15 1.19
CA ARG A 383 -11.80 2.35 1.18
C ARG A 383 -11.14 1.87 2.45
N TYR A 384 -11.78 2.08 3.59
CA TYR A 384 -11.15 1.91 4.90
C TYR A 384 -11.68 0.73 5.69
N GLY A 385 -12.84 0.17 5.34
CA GLY A 385 -13.42 -0.99 6.03
C GLY A 385 -12.52 -2.21 5.95
N ALA A 386 -11.91 -2.60 7.05
CA ALA A 386 -10.97 -3.71 7.12
C ALA A 386 -11.41 -4.70 8.21
N PHE A 387 -11.37 -5.98 7.90
CA PHE A 387 -11.68 -7.06 8.83
C PHE A 387 -10.57 -7.22 9.87
N LEU A 388 -10.94 -7.60 11.08
CA LEU A 388 -10.00 -7.98 12.12
C LEU A 388 -10.57 -9.08 13.01
N ALA A 389 -9.79 -10.16 13.18
CA ALA A 389 -10.06 -11.21 14.16
C ALA A 389 -8.75 -11.67 14.80
N ILE A 390 -8.74 -11.95 16.09
CA ILE A 390 -7.56 -12.40 16.84
C ILE A 390 -7.92 -13.64 17.65
N ASN A 391 -7.11 -14.70 17.52
CA ASN A 391 -7.13 -15.83 18.42
C ASN A 391 -6.00 -15.69 19.46
N TRP A 392 -6.38 -15.70 20.72
CA TRP A 392 -5.46 -15.59 21.84
C TRP A 392 -5.21 -16.95 22.48
N PRO A 393 -3.97 -17.28 22.88
CA PRO A 393 -3.70 -18.44 23.71
C PRO A 393 -4.43 -18.38 25.06
N LYS A 394 -4.80 -19.53 25.60
CA LYS A 394 -5.58 -19.60 26.84
C LYS A 394 -4.83 -19.13 28.09
N ASP A 395 -3.50 -19.17 28.06
CA ASP A 395 -2.62 -18.80 29.17
C ASP A 395 -2.31 -17.31 29.23
N ILE A 396 -2.82 -16.50 28.30
CA ILE A 396 -2.70 -15.04 28.35
C ILE A 396 -3.99 -14.46 28.93
N ASP A 397 -3.86 -13.70 30.02
CA ASP A 397 -4.96 -12.87 30.55
C ASP A 397 -5.18 -11.67 29.64
N VAL A 398 -6.07 -11.84 28.66
CA VAL A 398 -6.28 -10.88 27.59
C VAL A 398 -7.07 -9.68 28.08
N GLN A 399 -6.43 -8.52 28.03
CA GLN A 399 -7.12 -7.23 28.17
C GLN A 399 -7.79 -6.87 26.84
N ASP A 400 -9.11 -6.68 26.87
CA ASP A 400 -9.80 -6.08 25.73
C ASP A 400 -9.49 -4.58 25.65
N TYR A 401 -8.81 -4.20 24.55
CA TYR A 401 -8.46 -2.82 24.28
C TYR A 401 -9.44 -2.11 23.34
N ASN A 402 -10.55 -2.76 22.99
CA ASN A 402 -11.53 -2.21 22.04
C ASN A 402 -10.85 -1.69 20.76
N ILE A 403 -10.15 -2.59 20.06
CA ILE A 403 -9.44 -2.28 18.82
C ILE A 403 -10.45 -1.83 17.77
N GLN A 404 -10.27 -0.63 17.23
CA GLN A 404 -11.12 -0.07 16.17
C GLN A 404 -10.37 0.04 14.84
N ILE A 405 -9.06 0.29 14.89
CA ILE A 405 -8.21 0.36 13.72
C ILE A 405 -7.22 -0.78 13.72
N ILE A 406 -6.98 -1.35 12.54
CA ILE A 406 -6.05 -2.48 12.42
C ILE A 406 -4.61 -2.09 12.76
N GLN A 407 -4.26 -0.81 12.74
CA GLN A 407 -2.96 -0.30 13.16
C GLN A 407 -2.72 -0.44 14.67
N ASP A 408 -3.78 -0.66 15.46
CA ASP A 408 -3.68 -0.93 16.90
C ASP A 408 -3.41 -2.42 17.24
N ILE A 409 -3.26 -3.29 16.23
CA ILE A 409 -2.96 -4.73 16.41
C ILE A 409 -1.72 -4.93 17.29
N PHE A 410 -0.57 -4.37 16.90
CA PHE A 410 0.65 -4.55 17.67
C PHE A 410 0.66 -3.83 19.03
N PRO A 411 0.10 -2.62 19.18
CA PRO A 411 -0.17 -2.06 20.49
C PRO A 411 -0.92 -3.01 21.43
N ALA A 412 -1.98 -3.68 20.95
CA ALA A 412 -2.76 -4.62 21.74
C ALA A 412 -1.99 -5.91 22.05
N ILE A 413 -1.26 -6.45 21.07
CA ILE A 413 -0.40 -7.62 21.28
C ILE A 413 0.64 -7.31 22.34
N LEU A 414 1.40 -6.22 22.19
CA LEU A 414 2.46 -5.84 23.12
C LEU A 414 1.90 -5.57 24.52
N GLY A 415 0.75 -4.91 24.65
CA GLY A 415 0.10 -4.71 25.94
C GLY A 415 -0.25 -6.01 26.66
N ASN A 416 -0.68 -7.03 25.91
CA ASN A 416 -1.07 -8.34 26.49
C ASN A 416 0.13 -9.24 26.78
N ILE A 417 1.12 -9.34 25.88
CA ILE A 417 2.26 -10.25 26.07
C ILE A 417 3.31 -9.72 27.05
N THR A 418 3.33 -8.41 27.32
CA THR A 418 4.19 -7.78 28.35
C THR A 418 3.46 -7.60 29.69
N ASN A 419 2.17 -7.90 29.77
CA ASN A 419 1.31 -7.58 30.91
C ASN A 419 1.35 -6.09 31.34
N ASN A 420 1.69 -5.22 30.40
CA ASN A 420 1.78 -3.78 30.62
C ASN A 420 0.59 -3.06 29.96
N LYS A 421 -0.51 -2.96 30.67
CA LYS A 421 -1.76 -2.32 30.17
C LYS A 421 -1.59 -0.86 29.73
N ILE A 422 -0.58 -0.16 30.25
CA ILE A 422 -0.28 1.23 29.89
C ILE A 422 0.34 1.30 28.48
N LEU A 423 1.06 0.26 28.07
CA LEU A 423 1.79 0.22 26.81
C LEU A 423 0.87 0.39 25.60
N PHE A 424 -0.32 -0.23 25.62
CA PHE A 424 -1.32 -0.02 24.56
C PHE A 424 -1.63 1.47 24.36
N ASN A 425 -1.94 2.19 25.46
CA ASN A 425 -2.29 3.60 25.39
C ASN A 425 -1.14 4.51 24.92
N GLN A 426 0.11 4.08 25.13
CA GLN A 426 1.29 4.79 24.68
C GLN A 426 1.60 4.57 23.19
N LEU A 427 1.26 3.39 22.67
CA LEU A 427 1.59 2.98 21.31
C LEU A 427 0.44 3.14 20.30
N LYS A 428 -0.82 3.10 20.77
CA LYS A 428 -1.99 3.21 19.89
C LYS A 428 -1.96 4.46 19.02
N LEU A 429 -2.50 4.35 17.83
CA LEU A 429 -2.54 5.43 16.86
C LEU A 429 -3.75 6.35 17.08
N ASP A 430 -3.70 7.55 16.49
CA ASP A 430 -4.86 8.42 16.43
C ASP A 430 -5.86 7.87 15.41
N ARG A 431 -7.00 7.43 15.90
CA ARG A 431 -8.10 6.84 15.13
C ARG A 431 -8.82 7.85 14.22
N ARG A 432 -8.54 9.15 14.41
CA ARG A 432 -9.13 10.23 13.60
C ARG A 432 -8.42 10.42 12.27
N PHE A 433 -7.21 9.88 12.15
CA PHE A 433 -6.41 9.99 10.94
C PHE A 433 -6.87 8.97 9.89
N LEU A 434 -7.13 9.45 8.66
CA LEU A 434 -7.28 8.64 7.46
C LEU A 434 -6.41 9.29 6.36
N ASP A 435 -5.63 8.51 5.64
CA ASP A 435 -4.53 9.01 4.79
C ASP A 435 -4.97 9.79 3.53
N GLU A 436 -6.17 9.59 3.04
CA GLU A 436 -6.74 10.35 1.91
C GLU A 436 -7.52 11.59 2.35
N PHE A 437 -7.72 11.79 3.65
CA PHE A 437 -8.46 12.91 4.23
C PHE A 437 -7.52 13.86 4.97
N ASP A 438 -6.60 14.49 4.23
CA ASP A 438 -5.86 15.67 4.71
C ASP A 438 -6.81 16.88 4.61
N GLU A 439 -6.79 17.78 5.59
CA GLU A 439 -7.59 19.03 5.60
C GLU A 439 -7.38 19.91 4.36
N ARG A 440 -6.33 19.66 3.59
CA ARG A 440 -5.97 20.40 2.37
C ARG A 440 -6.46 19.77 1.07
N VAL A 441 -6.90 18.52 1.11
CA VAL A 441 -7.48 17.84 -0.06
C VAL A 441 -8.96 17.71 0.21
N ALA A 442 -9.81 18.22 -0.69
CA ALA A 442 -11.28 18.26 -0.55
C ALA A 442 -11.88 16.87 -0.30
N GLY A 443 -11.65 16.31 0.87
CA GLY A 443 -12.19 15.05 1.34
C GLY A 443 -13.40 15.26 2.24
N VAL A 444 -14.17 14.23 2.47
CA VAL A 444 -15.14 14.19 3.54
C VAL A 444 -14.38 14.44 4.85
N ASN A 445 -14.83 15.41 5.64
CA ASN A 445 -14.26 15.62 6.95
C ASN A 445 -14.62 14.44 7.84
N VAL A 446 -13.69 13.51 8.03
CA VAL A 446 -13.81 12.51 9.09
C VAL A 446 -13.07 13.04 10.30
N LYS A 447 -13.83 13.42 11.33
CA LYS A 447 -13.28 13.96 12.57
C LYS A 447 -13.70 13.07 13.73
N ASN A 448 -12.74 12.61 14.52
CA ASN A 448 -13.00 11.71 15.67
C ASN A 448 -13.73 10.40 15.29
N GLY A 449 -13.50 9.86 14.09
CA GLY A 449 -14.16 8.64 13.63
C GLY A 449 -15.62 8.83 13.21
N VAL A 450 -16.10 10.07 13.07
CA VAL A 450 -17.42 10.41 12.55
C VAL A 450 -17.33 11.21 11.27
N ILE A 451 -18.32 11.08 10.42
CA ILE A 451 -18.48 11.89 9.20
C ILE A 451 -19.01 13.26 9.60
N ILE A 452 -18.36 14.33 9.14
CA ILE A 452 -18.78 15.70 9.36
C ILE A 452 -19.38 16.26 8.08
N GLY A 453 -20.64 16.64 8.16
CA GLY A 453 -21.42 17.23 7.07
C GLY A 453 -22.18 16.22 6.22
N GLY A 454 -23.19 16.71 5.50
CA GLY A 454 -24.11 15.91 4.69
C GLY A 454 -25.16 15.16 5.51
N GLU A 455 -25.80 14.17 4.89
CA GLU A 455 -26.86 13.36 5.52
C GLU A 455 -26.35 12.46 6.67
N ASP A 456 -25.05 12.16 6.67
CA ASP A 456 -24.38 11.33 7.67
C ASP A 456 -23.67 12.14 8.78
N ASP A 457 -23.96 13.44 8.89
CA ASP A 457 -23.32 14.31 9.88
C ASP A 457 -23.42 13.73 11.30
N ASN A 458 -22.30 13.71 11.99
CA ASN A 458 -22.11 13.16 13.34
C ASN A 458 -22.37 11.65 13.49
N LYS A 459 -22.60 10.90 12.42
CA LYS A 459 -22.67 9.44 12.52
C LYS A 459 -21.27 8.83 12.55
N PRO A 460 -21.04 7.76 13.33
CA PRO A 460 -19.77 7.05 13.32
C PRO A 460 -19.51 6.47 11.92
N LEU A 461 -18.23 6.47 11.51
CA LEU A 461 -17.83 5.93 10.20
C LEU A 461 -18.21 4.45 10.06
N PHE A 462 -18.02 3.68 11.12
CA PHE A 462 -18.45 2.29 11.22
C PHE A 462 -19.22 2.08 12.53
N GLU A 463 -20.21 1.19 12.51
CA GLU A 463 -20.94 0.82 13.72
C GLU A 463 -20.03 0.00 14.64
N ASN A 464 -19.57 0.63 15.72
CA ASN A 464 -18.92 -0.08 16.80
C ASN A 464 -19.98 -0.88 17.57
N ARG A 465 -20.12 -2.14 17.23
CA ARG A 465 -20.80 -3.07 18.14
C ARG A 465 -19.82 -3.38 19.25
N SER A 466 -20.18 -2.97 20.48
CA SER A 466 -19.42 -3.30 21.68
C SER A 466 -19.12 -4.80 21.66
N TYR A 467 -17.83 -5.10 21.60
CA TYR A 467 -17.30 -6.44 21.62
C TYR A 467 -17.60 -7.06 23.01
N GLN A 468 -18.23 -8.23 23.03
CA GLN A 468 -18.32 -9.05 24.23
C GLN A 468 -17.33 -10.19 24.12
N LEU A 469 -16.29 -10.18 24.99
CA LEU A 469 -15.49 -11.38 25.23
C LEU A 469 -16.47 -12.50 25.60
N LYS A 470 -16.59 -13.52 24.77
CA LYS A 470 -17.18 -14.79 25.22
C LYS A 470 -16.24 -15.34 26.30
N LYS A 471 -16.69 -15.28 27.55
CA LYS A 471 -16.00 -15.91 28.69
C LYS A 471 -16.01 -17.41 28.59
#